data_19d1f6cde69f4d806175906a99b4fcde
#
_entry.id   19d1f6cde69f4d806175906a99b4fcde
#
_cell.length_a   1.000
_cell.length_b   1.000
_cell.length_c   1.000
_cell.angle_alpha   90.00
_cell.angle_beta   90.00
_cell.angle_gamma   90.00
#
_symmetry.space_group_name_H-M   'P 1'
#
loop_
_entity.id
_entity.type
_entity.pdbx_description
1 polymer ?
#
loop_
_entity_poly.entity_id
_entity_poly.type
_entity_poly.pdbx_seq_one_letter_code
_entity_poly.pdbx_strand_id
1 'polypeptide(L)'
;QSGEAASRGMLDLPEVQKRLFDAVTAVNENVVTVLFSGRPLDLREVSAKSKALLEVWMPGTEGAAAIAEVLFGEQTPQGKLPMSFPYCVGQVPVHYNAYSTGRPVTSKNAGERFHSRYIDIPNQPLYSFGYGLSYTDFEISGITLDREEMKASETIHASVTVKNTGDREGTET
;
A
#
# COMPACT_ATOMS: atom_id res chain seq x y z
N GLN A 1 -5.43 15.06 -9.09
CA GLN A 1 -6.35 16.18 -9.28
C GLN A 1 -6.86 16.64 -7.92
N SER A 2 -6.74 17.91 -7.66
CA SER A 2 -7.28 18.60 -6.50
C SER A 2 -8.31 19.65 -6.96
N GLY A 3 -9.27 20.00 -6.12
CA GLY A 3 -10.24 21.03 -6.39
C GLY A 3 -10.84 21.47 -5.06
N GLU A 4 -10.72 22.75 -4.75
CA GLU A 4 -11.35 23.30 -3.56
C GLU A 4 -12.87 23.24 -3.70
N ALA A 5 -13.55 22.82 -2.64
CA ALA A 5 -15.01 22.65 -2.58
C ALA A 5 -15.61 21.70 -3.63
N ALA A 6 -14.77 20.91 -4.31
CA ALA A 6 -15.21 19.93 -5.29
C ALA A 6 -14.39 18.63 -5.18
N SER A 7 -15.02 17.50 -5.43
CA SER A 7 -14.35 16.20 -5.41
C SER A 7 -14.83 15.31 -6.55
N ARG A 8 -14.01 14.33 -6.89
CA ARG A 8 -14.37 13.29 -7.87
C ARG A 8 -14.92 12.08 -7.13
N GLY A 9 -16.05 11.57 -7.58
CA GLY A 9 -16.65 10.34 -7.05
C GLY A 9 -15.96 9.07 -7.54
N MET A 10 -15.36 9.13 -8.76
CA MET A 10 -14.60 8.00 -9.33
C MET A 10 -13.13 8.08 -8.90
N LEU A 11 -12.50 6.91 -8.80
CA LEU A 11 -11.09 6.77 -8.41
C LEU A 11 -10.15 6.55 -9.59
N ASP A 12 -10.66 6.65 -10.80
CA ASP A 12 -9.87 6.43 -12.02
C ASP A 12 -8.85 7.54 -12.27
N LEU A 13 -7.74 7.17 -12.89
CA LEU A 13 -6.86 8.12 -13.54
C LEU A 13 -7.61 8.84 -14.69
N PRO A 14 -7.23 10.09 -15.00
CA PRO A 14 -7.76 10.77 -16.19
C PRO A 14 -7.54 9.93 -17.46
N GLU A 15 -8.54 9.89 -18.32
CA GLU A 15 -8.54 9.06 -19.53
C GLU A 15 -7.29 9.31 -20.42
N VAL A 16 -6.88 10.57 -20.54
CA VAL A 16 -5.69 10.92 -21.34
C VAL A 16 -4.40 10.30 -20.74
N GLN A 17 -4.30 10.18 -19.42
CA GLN A 17 -3.17 9.54 -18.76
C GLN A 17 -3.22 8.01 -18.91
N LYS A 18 -4.39 7.41 -18.84
CA LYS A 18 -4.57 5.96 -19.12
C LYS A 18 -4.14 5.64 -20.54
N ARG A 19 -4.59 6.42 -21.52
CA ARG A 19 -4.21 6.23 -22.93
C ARG A 19 -2.71 6.37 -23.16
N LEU A 20 -2.04 7.33 -22.50
CA LEU A 20 -0.59 7.47 -22.57
C LEU A 20 0.10 6.24 -21.98
N PHE A 21 -0.33 5.81 -20.79
CA PHE A 21 0.21 4.64 -20.12
C PHE A 21 0.05 3.37 -20.99
N ASP A 22 -1.12 3.15 -21.55
CA ASP A 22 -1.39 2.01 -22.44
C ASP A 22 -0.53 2.04 -23.70
N ALA A 23 -0.36 3.21 -24.31
CA ALA A 23 0.49 3.36 -25.50
C ALA A 23 1.97 3.06 -25.20
N VAL A 24 2.47 3.49 -24.05
CA VAL A 24 3.85 3.23 -23.62
C VAL A 24 4.05 1.75 -23.28
N THR A 25 3.15 1.17 -22.48
CA THR A 25 3.25 -0.24 -22.08
C THR A 25 3.03 -1.23 -23.22
N ALA A 26 2.36 -0.81 -24.29
CA ALA A 26 2.20 -1.62 -25.51
C ALA A 26 3.50 -1.81 -26.29
N VAL A 27 4.45 -0.90 -26.15
CA VAL A 27 5.73 -0.93 -26.90
C VAL A 27 6.95 -1.20 -26.02
N ASN A 28 6.80 -1.09 -24.71
CA ASN A 28 7.88 -1.35 -23.76
C ASN A 28 7.31 -1.96 -22.48
N GLU A 29 7.72 -3.16 -22.15
CA GLU A 29 7.30 -3.86 -20.91
C GLU A 29 8.07 -3.37 -19.67
N ASN A 30 9.20 -2.68 -19.83
CA ASN A 30 10.03 -2.21 -18.73
C ASN A 30 9.65 -0.78 -18.35
N VAL A 31 8.44 -0.62 -17.81
CA VAL A 31 7.90 0.68 -17.40
C VAL A 31 7.92 0.82 -15.89
N VAL A 32 8.55 1.90 -15.42
CA VAL A 32 8.45 2.37 -14.04
C VAL A 32 7.45 3.52 -14.02
N THR A 33 6.42 3.39 -13.19
CA THR A 33 5.38 4.42 -13.05
C THR A 33 5.62 5.23 -11.79
N VAL A 34 5.72 6.53 -11.92
CA VAL A 34 5.74 7.48 -10.81
C VAL A 34 4.39 8.19 -10.77
N LEU A 35 3.65 7.96 -9.69
CA LEU A 35 2.31 8.47 -9.53
C LEU A 35 2.27 9.64 -8.55
N PHE A 36 1.75 10.76 -9.01
CA PHE A 36 1.45 11.93 -8.19
C PHE A 36 -0.04 11.96 -7.93
N SER A 37 -0.46 11.70 -6.70
CA SER A 37 -1.87 11.74 -6.36
C SER A 37 -2.10 12.30 -4.95
N GLY A 38 -3.29 12.85 -4.72
CA GLY A 38 -3.69 13.36 -3.40
C GLY A 38 -4.56 12.38 -2.63
N ARG A 39 -4.83 11.19 -3.18
CA ARG A 39 -5.65 10.14 -2.57
C ARG A 39 -5.41 8.80 -3.26
N PRO A 40 -5.77 7.66 -2.62
CA PRO A 40 -5.76 6.37 -3.27
C PRO A 40 -6.65 6.35 -4.53
N LEU A 41 -6.14 5.77 -5.59
CA LEU A 41 -6.81 5.62 -6.88
C LEU A 41 -7.02 4.13 -7.20
N ASP A 42 -7.87 3.85 -8.17
CA ASP A 42 -7.95 2.52 -8.78
C ASP A 42 -6.74 2.32 -9.69
N LEU A 43 -5.78 1.54 -9.21
CA LEU A 43 -4.49 1.31 -9.87
C LEU A 43 -4.34 -0.12 -10.42
N ARG A 44 -5.42 -0.88 -10.55
CA ARG A 44 -5.36 -2.30 -10.98
C ARG A 44 -4.58 -2.47 -12.28
N GLU A 45 -4.91 -1.68 -13.30
CA GLU A 45 -4.25 -1.78 -14.60
C GLU A 45 -2.81 -1.27 -14.55
N VAL A 46 -2.57 -0.17 -13.85
CA VAL A 46 -1.23 0.40 -13.69
C VAL A 46 -0.33 -0.56 -12.93
N SER A 47 -0.82 -1.11 -11.83
CA SER A 47 -0.09 -2.10 -11.03
C SER A 47 0.25 -3.36 -11.83
N ALA A 48 -0.68 -3.85 -12.65
CA ALA A 48 -0.48 -5.07 -13.42
C ALA A 48 0.53 -4.93 -14.57
N LYS A 49 0.64 -3.73 -15.16
CA LYS A 49 1.49 -3.46 -16.33
C LYS A 49 2.83 -2.82 -15.99
N SER A 50 2.96 -2.17 -14.82
CA SER A 50 4.22 -1.54 -14.39
C SER A 50 5.18 -2.58 -13.82
N LYS A 51 6.47 -2.47 -14.15
CA LYS A 51 7.53 -3.24 -13.48
C LYS A 51 7.82 -2.72 -12.07
N ALA A 52 7.68 -1.41 -11.87
CA ALA A 52 7.69 -0.78 -10.55
C ALA A 52 6.69 0.38 -10.52
N LEU A 53 6.12 0.63 -9.36
CA LEU A 53 5.17 1.71 -9.12
C LEU A 53 5.62 2.47 -7.88
N LEU A 54 5.86 3.76 -8.03
CA LEU A 54 6.23 4.68 -6.96
C LEU A 54 5.10 5.68 -6.75
N GLU A 55 4.44 5.61 -5.60
CA GLU A 55 3.47 6.62 -5.17
C GLU A 55 4.19 7.72 -4.41
N VAL A 56 4.17 8.92 -4.93
CA VAL A 56 4.92 10.05 -4.36
C VAL A 56 4.01 11.11 -3.71
N TRP A 57 2.72 10.91 -3.74
CA TRP A 57 1.75 11.87 -3.19
C TRP A 57 1.97 13.29 -3.71
N MET A 58 2.16 14.24 -2.81
CA MET A 58 2.49 15.64 -3.07
C MET A 58 3.88 15.92 -2.48
N PRO A 59 4.97 15.62 -3.21
CA PRO A 59 6.31 15.53 -2.63
C PRO A 59 6.97 16.88 -2.30
N GLY A 60 6.35 18.00 -2.69
CA GLY A 60 6.88 19.33 -2.40
C GLY A 60 8.09 19.72 -3.26
N THR A 61 8.84 20.71 -2.79
CA THR A 61 9.92 21.37 -3.57
C THR A 61 11.08 20.42 -3.89
N GLU A 62 11.52 19.63 -2.92
CA GLU A 62 12.66 18.71 -3.08
C GLU A 62 12.24 17.34 -3.68
N GLY A 63 10.98 17.19 -4.02
CA GLY A 63 10.44 15.91 -4.52
C GLY A 63 11.11 15.38 -5.75
N ALA A 64 11.55 16.24 -6.66
CA ALA A 64 12.22 15.80 -7.90
C ALA A 64 13.57 15.11 -7.60
N ALA A 65 14.36 15.67 -6.69
CA ALA A 65 15.62 15.08 -6.26
C ALA A 65 15.38 13.74 -5.55
N ALA A 66 14.48 13.72 -4.57
CA ALA A 66 14.16 12.51 -3.82
C ALA A 66 13.63 11.36 -4.72
N ILE A 67 12.78 11.68 -5.69
CA ILE A 67 12.28 10.70 -6.68
C ILE A 67 13.46 10.13 -7.51
N ALA A 68 14.34 10.98 -7.99
CA ALA A 68 15.50 10.55 -8.77
C ALA A 68 16.44 9.65 -7.96
N GLU A 69 16.76 10.03 -6.73
CA GLU A 69 17.60 9.24 -5.81
C GLU A 69 17.03 7.85 -5.56
N VAL A 70 15.70 7.75 -5.36
CA VAL A 70 15.04 6.45 -5.22
C VAL A 70 15.08 5.67 -6.54
N LEU A 71 14.73 6.27 -7.67
CA LEU A 71 14.66 5.58 -8.96
C LEU A 71 16.02 5.03 -9.40
N PHE A 72 17.12 5.77 -9.13
CA PHE A 72 18.47 5.36 -9.47
C PHE A 72 19.19 4.58 -8.36
N GLY A 73 18.49 4.32 -7.25
CA GLY A 73 19.01 3.48 -6.16
C GLY A 73 20.03 4.15 -5.25
N GLU A 74 20.12 5.49 -5.27
CA GLU A 74 20.97 6.26 -4.36
C GLU A 74 20.37 6.28 -2.95
N GLN A 75 19.03 6.27 -2.85
CA GLN A 75 18.29 6.17 -1.61
C GLN A 75 17.38 4.95 -1.60
N THR A 76 17.30 4.28 -0.46
CA THR A 76 16.37 3.17 -0.23
C THR A 76 14.98 3.71 0.12
N PRO A 77 13.90 3.30 -0.57
CA PRO A 77 12.56 3.69 -0.20
C PRO A 77 12.20 3.15 1.19
N GLN A 78 11.65 4.01 2.04
CA GLN A 78 11.35 3.71 3.44
C GLN A 78 9.88 3.90 3.78
N GLY A 79 9.13 4.60 2.89
CA GLY A 79 7.73 4.94 3.13
C GLY A 79 6.82 3.73 3.06
N LYS A 80 5.85 3.68 3.97
CA LYS A 80 4.73 2.75 3.93
C LYS A 80 3.43 3.50 3.66
N LEU A 81 2.47 2.86 3.02
CA LEU A 81 1.20 3.50 2.69
C LEU A 81 0.43 3.89 3.97
N PRO A 82 0.06 5.17 4.12
CA PRO A 82 -0.70 5.66 5.27
C PRO A 82 -2.19 5.35 5.19
N MET A 83 -2.64 4.73 4.11
CA MET A 83 -4.02 4.28 3.88
C MET A 83 -4.05 3.17 2.85
N SER A 84 -5.12 2.37 2.86
CA SER A 84 -5.31 1.32 1.87
C SER A 84 -5.69 1.89 0.50
N PHE A 85 -5.14 1.34 -0.57
CA PHE A 85 -5.60 1.56 -1.93
C PHE A 85 -6.71 0.54 -2.24
N PRO A 86 -7.93 0.97 -2.57
CA PRO A 86 -9.01 0.06 -2.87
C PRO A 86 -8.73 -0.73 -4.14
N TYR A 87 -9.30 -1.90 -4.25
CA TYR A 87 -9.29 -2.66 -5.49
C TYR A 87 -10.12 -1.94 -6.58
N CYS A 88 -11.25 -1.33 -6.18
CA CYS A 88 -12.05 -0.45 -7.03
C CYS A 88 -12.92 0.45 -6.15
N VAL A 89 -13.63 1.40 -6.76
CA VAL A 89 -14.52 2.33 -6.05
C VAL A 89 -15.59 1.64 -5.22
N GLY A 90 -16.03 0.44 -5.61
CA GLY A 90 -17.03 -0.35 -4.88
C GLY A 90 -16.57 -0.83 -3.49
N GLN A 91 -15.27 -0.81 -3.20
CA GLN A 91 -14.75 -1.14 -1.87
C GLN A 91 -14.74 0.04 -0.89
N VAL A 92 -14.94 1.25 -1.35
CA VAL A 92 -14.84 2.45 -0.47
C VAL A 92 -16.05 2.56 0.45
N PRO A 93 -15.83 2.76 1.76
CA PRO A 93 -14.57 2.92 2.49
C PRO A 93 -13.87 1.59 2.77
N VAL A 94 -12.53 1.54 2.62
CA VAL A 94 -11.70 0.38 2.94
C VAL A 94 -10.70 0.75 4.03
N HIS A 95 -10.99 0.38 5.26
CA HIS A 95 -10.18 0.71 6.43
C HIS A 95 -9.43 -0.52 6.92
N TYR A 96 -8.13 -0.37 7.25
CA TYR A 96 -7.33 -1.46 7.81
C TYR A 96 -7.86 -1.94 9.17
N ASN A 97 -8.48 -1.05 9.94
CA ASN A 97 -9.02 -1.30 11.27
C ASN A 97 -10.55 -1.51 11.28
N ALA A 98 -11.14 -1.87 10.15
CA ALA A 98 -12.58 -2.20 10.10
C ALA A 98 -12.88 -3.40 10.97
N TYR A 99 -13.98 -3.30 11.72
CA TYR A 99 -14.46 -4.44 12.49
C TYR A 99 -14.90 -5.58 11.58
N SER A 100 -14.63 -6.80 12.04
CA SER A 100 -15.10 -7.99 11.37
C SER A 100 -16.64 -8.03 11.32
N THR A 101 -17.17 -8.50 10.20
CA THR A 101 -18.62 -8.77 10.09
C THR A 101 -18.99 -10.01 10.91
N GLY A 102 -20.28 -10.24 11.15
CA GLY A 102 -20.75 -11.43 11.86
C GLY A 102 -20.42 -12.76 11.16
N ARG A 103 -20.13 -12.72 9.85
CA ARG A 103 -19.77 -13.91 9.03
C ARG A 103 -18.63 -13.58 8.08
N PRO A 104 -17.43 -13.36 8.60
CA PRO A 104 -16.28 -13.02 7.76
C PRO A 104 -15.86 -14.20 6.89
N VAL A 105 -15.38 -13.90 5.70
CA VAL A 105 -14.69 -14.87 4.86
C VAL A 105 -13.27 -15.11 5.40
N THR A 106 -12.91 -16.38 5.45
CA THR A 106 -11.57 -16.85 5.82
C THR A 106 -11.08 -17.83 4.76
N SER A 107 -9.83 -18.22 4.81
CA SER A 107 -9.28 -19.27 3.92
C SER A 107 -10.02 -20.61 4.04
N LYS A 108 -10.64 -20.86 5.18
CA LYS A 108 -11.36 -22.13 5.46
C LYS A 108 -12.78 -22.17 4.89
N ASN A 109 -13.41 -21.01 4.70
CA ASN A 109 -14.82 -20.91 4.28
C ASN A 109 -15.04 -20.11 2.99
N ALA A 110 -14.00 -19.84 2.22
CA ALA A 110 -14.04 -18.97 1.02
C ALA A 110 -15.06 -19.42 -0.04
N GLY A 111 -15.40 -20.69 -0.11
CA GLY A 111 -16.39 -21.26 -1.05
C GLY A 111 -17.82 -21.33 -0.49
N GLU A 112 -18.04 -21.06 0.80
CA GLU A 112 -19.33 -21.26 1.44
C GLU A 112 -20.27 -20.09 1.20
N ARG A 113 -21.59 -20.38 1.27
CA ARG A 113 -22.64 -19.36 1.17
C ARG A 113 -22.76 -18.58 2.49
N PHE A 114 -23.38 -17.40 2.40
CA PHE A 114 -23.75 -16.54 3.54
C PHE A 114 -22.58 -15.94 4.33
N HIS A 115 -21.38 -15.90 3.74
CA HIS A 115 -20.24 -15.16 4.26
C HIS A 115 -20.10 -13.81 3.56
N SER A 116 -19.66 -12.79 4.30
CA SER A 116 -19.50 -11.42 3.79
C SER A 116 -18.35 -11.35 2.80
N ARG A 117 -18.68 -11.25 1.51
CA ARG A 117 -17.69 -11.18 0.44
C ARG A 117 -18.22 -10.43 -0.78
N TYR A 118 -17.30 -9.89 -1.56
CA TYR A 118 -17.58 -9.55 -2.94
C TYR A 118 -17.64 -10.83 -3.78
N ILE A 119 -18.40 -10.82 -4.86
CA ILE A 119 -18.53 -11.97 -5.78
C ILE A 119 -17.66 -11.82 -7.03
N ASP A 120 -17.23 -10.60 -7.32
CA ASP A 120 -16.57 -10.18 -8.55
C ASP A 120 -15.18 -9.57 -8.33
N ILE A 121 -14.84 -9.24 -7.09
CA ILE A 121 -13.54 -8.70 -6.71
C ILE A 121 -13.03 -9.35 -5.40
N PRO A 122 -11.73 -9.26 -5.08
CA PRO A 122 -11.21 -9.67 -3.79
C PRO A 122 -11.78 -8.83 -2.64
N ASN A 123 -11.89 -9.41 -1.45
CA ASN A 123 -12.20 -8.66 -0.24
C ASN A 123 -11.03 -7.76 0.22
N GLN A 124 -9.81 -8.16 -0.12
CA GLN A 124 -8.62 -7.40 0.21
C GLN A 124 -8.49 -6.17 -0.70
N PRO A 125 -7.98 -5.06 -0.19
CA PRO A 125 -7.61 -3.92 -1.04
C PRO A 125 -6.50 -4.29 -2.01
N LEU A 126 -6.28 -3.47 -3.03
CA LEU A 126 -5.15 -3.64 -3.95
C LEU A 126 -3.82 -3.54 -3.21
N TYR A 127 -3.68 -2.52 -2.36
CA TYR A 127 -2.57 -2.36 -1.43
C TYR A 127 -3.11 -2.00 -0.05
N SER A 128 -2.70 -2.72 0.97
CA SER A 128 -3.14 -2.47 2.35
C SER A 128 -2.40 -1.27 2.97
N PHE A 129 -3.02 -0.66 3.98
CA PHE A 129 -2.31 0.22 4.90
C PHE A 129 -1.02 -0.44 5.39
N GLY A 130 0.08 0.31 5.46
CA GLY A 130 1.37 -0.21 5.86
C GLY A 130 2.16 -0.94 4.76
N TYR A 131 1.59 -1.11 3.56
CA TYR A 131 2.32 -1.71 2.45
C TYR A 131 3.40 -0.77 1.92
N GLY A 132 4.57 -1.32 1.62
CA GLY A 132 5.67 -0.62 0.96
C GLY A 132 6.87 -1.53 0.85
N LEU A 133 7.52 -1.51 -0.32
CA LEU A 133 8.74 -2.26 -0.61
C LEU A 133 9.97 -1.41 -0.28
N SER A 134 11.08 -2.08 -0.05
CA SER A 134 12.39 -1.49 0.20
C SER A 134 13.43 -2.09 -0.75
N TYR A 135 14.63 -1.51 -0.80
CA TYR A 135 15.78 -2.10 -1.49
C TYR A 135 16.64 -2.96 -0.56
N THR A 136 16.20 -3.15 0.68
CA THR A 136 16.79 -4.06 1.66
C THR A 136 15.70 -4.83 2.39
N ASP A 137 16.07 -5.90 3.05
CA ASP A 137 15.16 -6.79 3.77
C ASP A 137 15.38 -6.71 5.28
N PHE A 138 14.29 -6.83 6.03
CA PHE A 138 14.31 -6.85 7.49
C PHE A 138 13.70 -8.15 8.02
N GLU A 139 14.38 -8.74 8.99
CA GLU A 139 13.86 -9.82 9.81
C GLU A 139 13.41 -9.26 11.15
N ILE A 140 12.18 -9.53 11.53
CA ILE A 140 11.61 -9.13 12.81
C ILE A 140 11.39 -10.39 13.64
N SER A 141 12.00 -10.45 14.82
CA SER A 141 11.84 -11.59 15.73
C SER A 141 10.42 -11.67 16.31
N GLY A 142 10.09 -12.81 16.87
CA GLY A 142 8.89 -12.95 17.70
C GLY A 142 8.93 -11.99 18.90
N ILE A 143 7.73 -11.55 19.32
CA ILE A 143 7.56 -10.70 20.50
C ILE A 143 7.92 -11.48 21.76
N THR A 144 8.72 -10.86 22.63
CA THR A 144 8.96 -11.33 23.99
C THR A 144 8.38 -10.32 24.97
N LEU A 145 7.71 -10.83 26.00
CA LEU A 145 7.14 -10.02 27.07
C LEU A 145 7.96 -10.20 28.35
N ASP A 146 8.11 -9.13 29.14
CA ASP A 146 8.77 -9.19 30.44
C ASP A 146 7.91 -9.92 31.49
N ARG A 147 6.60 -10.03 31.27
CA ARG A 147 5.61 -10.73 32.10
C ARG A 147 4.38 -11.09 31.28
N GLU A 148 3.65 -12.10 31.69
CA GLU A 148 2.42 -12.56 31.02
C GLU A 148 1.15 -11.93 31.61
N GLU A 149 1.20 -11.42 32.84
CA GLU A 149 0.07 -10.83 33.56
C GLU A 149 0.44 -9.47 34.11
N MET A 150 -0.54 -8.54 34.14
CA MET A 150 -0.39 -7.25 34.77
C MET A 150 -1.69 -6.79 35.41
N LYS A 151 -1.60 -5.94 36.43
CA LYS A 151 -2.74 -5.16 36.94
C LYS A 151 -2.98 -3.94 36.06
N ALA A 152 -4.18 -3.36 36.15
CA ALA A 152 -4.54 -2.17 35.36
C ALA A 152 -3.61 -0.95 35.57
N SER A 153 -2.91 -0.89 36.69
CA SER A 153 -1.95 0.18 37.05
C SER A 153 -0.50 -0.14 36.69
N GLU A 154 -0.21 -1.27 36.11
CA GLU A 154 1.12 -1.72 35.75
C GLU A 154 1.35 -1.61 34.24
N THR A 155 2.58 -1.79 33.79
CA THR A 155 2.99 -1.80 32.40
C THR A 155 3.67 -3.12 32.07
N ILE A 156 3.36 -3.67 30.90
CA ILE A 156 4.10 -4.77 30.28
C ILE A 156 5.06 -4.18 29.24
N HIS A 157 6.31 -4.63 29.24
CA HIS A 157 7.27 -4.32 28.21
C HIS A 157 7.33 -5.46 27.18
N ALA A 158 7.05 -5.10 25.94
CA ALA A 158 7.22 -5.99 24.80
C ALA A 158 8.49 -5.62 24.04
N SER A 159 9.28 -6.60 23.68
CA SER A 159 10.52 -6.41 22.93
C SER A 159 10.53 -7.28 21.67
N VAL A 160 11.06 -6.71 20.59
CA VAL A 160 11.38 -7.41 19.35
C VAL A 160 12.79 -7.03 18.92
N THR A 161 13.43 -7.91 18.16
CA THR A 161 14.67 -7.57 17.46
C THR A 161 14.35 -7.32 16.00
N VAL A 162 14.74 -6.16 15.48
CA VAL A 162 14.67 -5.84 14.06
C VAL A 162 16.10 -5.91 13.51
N LYS A 163 16.33 -6.75 12.52
CA LYS A 163 17.62 -6.97 11.90
C LYS A 163 17.52 -6.71 10.40
N ASN A 164 18.35 -5.80 9.89
CA ASN A 164 18.55 -5.66 8.47
C ASN A 164 19.35 -6.87 7.96
N THR A 165 18.79 -7.64 7.05
CA THR A 165 19.37 -8.85 6.46
C THR A 165 19.86 -8.64 5.04
N GLY A 166 19.58 -7.47 4.44
CA GLY A 166 20.08 -7.09 3.14
C GLY A 166 21.45 -6.41 3.20
N ASP A 167 21.92 -5.97 2.07
CA ASP A 167 23.25 -5.37 1.86
C ASP A 167 23.23 -3.83 1.77
N ARG A 168 22.07 -3.23 1.97
CA ARG A 168 21.87 -1.76 1.93
C ARG A 168 21.35 -1.24 3.26
N GLU A 169 21.72 -0.02 3.58
CA GLU A 169 21.10 0.71 4.68
C GLU A 169 19.64 1.01 4.37
N GLY A 170 18.78 0.92 5.38
CA GLY A 170 17.36 1.20 5.26
C GLY A 170 16.70 1.39 6.61
N THR A 171 15.46 1.84 6.58
CA THR A 171 14.59 2.00 7.75
C THR A 171 13.36 1.13 7.57
N GLU A 172 12.98 0.39 8.59
CA GLU A 172 11.69 -0.30 8.68
C GLU A 172 10.72 0.53 9.51
N THR A 173 9.47 0.63 9.04
CA THR A 173 8.42 1.46 9.64
C THR A 173 7.23 0.62 10.08
#